data_261de5c6563e741744c514f488a11f08
#
_entry.id   261de5c6563e741744c514f488a11f08
#
_cell.length_a   1.000
_cell.length_b   1.000
_cell.length_c   1.000
_cell.angle_alpha   90.00
_cell.angle_beta   90.00
_cell.angle_gamma   90.00
#
_symmetry.space_group_name_H-M   'P 1'
#
loop_
_entity.id
_entity.type
_entity.pdbx_description
1 polymer ?
#
loop_
_entity_poly.entity_id
_entity_poly.type
_entity_poly.pdbx_seq_one_letter_code
_entity_poly.pdbx_strand_id
1 'polypeptide(L)'
;MTEPTKAEIMLDGVTKSNRLINYLRFCKEHPIPPLRLDLRPSTKASIKAYQDGVQTFIDRLTAQREKAVSLVKQIPDGEVQLVLQLRYGLLDNATKKIPWYDMPSLMNYEVETLYRRHRKGIDYLNMLLENEVV
;
A
#
# COMPACT_ATOMS: atom_id res chain seq x y z
N MET A 1 -1.11 5.05 25.15
CA MET A 1 -1.01 4.72 23.72
C MET A 1 -1.52 3.32 23.49
N THR A 2 -2.48 3.22 22.60
CA THR A 2 -2.96 1.91 22.17
C THR A 2 -2.07 1.36 21.07
N GLU A 3 -1.77 0.08 21.14
CA GLU A 3 -1.02 -0.57 20.09
C GLU A 3 -1.83 -0.58 18.78
N PRO A 4 -1.18 -0.49 17.62
CA PRO A 4 -1.89 -0.56 16.35
C PRO A 4 -2.54 -1.95 16.21
N THR A 5 -3.75 -1.95 15.67
CA THR A 5 -4.50 -3.18 15.42
C THR A 5 -4.00 -3.87 14.14
N LYS A 6 -4.46 -5.10 13.90
CA LYS A 6 -4.08 -5.85 12.70
C LYS A 6 -4.46 -5.09 11.42
N ALA A 7 -5.64 -4.46 11.40
CA ALA A 7 -6.07 -3.68 10.24
C ALA A 7 -5.16 -2.48 10.00
N GLU A 8 -4.79 -1.76 11.06
CA GLU A 8 -3.90 -0.61 10.95
C GLU A 8 -2.51 -1.03 10.45
N ILE A 9 -1.98 -2.14 10.97
CA ILE A 9 -0.69 -2.66 10.51
C ILE A 9 -0.76 -3.03 9.03
N MET A 10 -1.83 -3.69 8.60
CA MET A 10 -2.03 -4.06 7.21
C MET A 10 -2.08 -2.82 6.30
N LEU A 11 -2.86 -1.82 6.66
CA LEU A 11 -3.02 -0.61 5.86
C LEU A 11 -1.76 0.23 5.81
N ASP A 12 -1.05 0.36 6.92
CA ASP A 12 0.25 1.03 6.94
C ASP A 12 1.27 0.28 6.09
N GLY A 13 1.20 -1.05 6.09
CA GLY A 13 2.02 -1.88 5.23
C GLY A 13 1.77 -1.61 3.75
N VAL A 14 0.51 -1.41 3.35
CA VAL A 14 0.16 -1.04 1.97
C VAL A 14 0.78 0.30 1.59
N THR A 15 0.73 1.28 2.47
CA THR A 15 1.33 2.59 2.22
C THR A 15 2.83 2.46 1.95
N LYS A 16 3.53 1.66 2.74
CA LYS A 16 4.94 1.39 2.56
C LYS A 16 5.20 0.61 1.27
N SER A 17 4.35 -0.37 0.96
CA SER A 17 4.45 -1.18 -0.26
C SER A 17 4.27 -0.32 -1.51
N ASN A 18 3.32 0.61 -1.51
CA ASN A 18 3.10 1.51 -2.65
C ASN A 18 4.37 2.28 -2.98
N ARG A 19 5.02 2.83 -1.96
CA ARG A 19 6.25 3.58 -2.13
C ARG A 19 7.37 2.70 -2.68
N LEU A 20 7.49 1.50 -2.13
CA LEU A 20 8.53 0.56 -2.56
C LEU A 20 8.26 0.05 -3.98
N ILE A 21 7.02 -0.25 -4.33
CA ILE A 21 6.65 -0.67 -5.69
C ILE A 21 7.08 0.37 -6.71
N ASN A 22 6.82 1.65 -6.45
CA ASN A 22 7.20 2.72 -7.37
C ASN A 22 8.71 2.83 -7.50
N TYR A 23 9.43 2.73 -6.40
CA TYR A 23 10.88 2.73 -6.42
C TYR A 23 11.43 1.55 -7.21
N LEU A 24 10.88 0.37 -7.00
CA LEU A 24 11.33 -0.84 -7.70
C LEU A 24 11.01 -0.79 -9.19
N ARG A 25 9.88 -0.22 -9.58
CA ARG A 25 9.58 -0.02 -11.00
C ARG A 25 10.62 0.87 -11.66
N PHE A 26 11.02 1.94 -10.98
CA PHE A 26 12.09 2.81 -11.45
C PHE A 26 13.39 2.03 -11.59
N CYS A 27 13.76 1.23 -10.59
CA CYS A 27 14.98 0.42 -10.62
C CYS A 27 14.97 -0.59 -11.76
N LYS A 28 13.81 -1.17 -12.06
CA LYS A 28 13.67 -2.12 -13.16
C LYS A 28 13.90 -1.46 -14.52
N GLU A 29 13.34 -0.24 -14.69
CA GLU A 29 13.47 0.50 -15.94
C GLU A 29 14.85 1.13 -16.12
N HIS A 30 15.56 1.38 -15.01
CA HIS A 30 16.87 2.01 -14.99
C HIS A 30 17.85 1.12 -14.22
N PRO A 31 18.20 -0.06 -14.76
CA PRO A 31 19.11 -0.95 -14.06
C PRO A 31 20.48 -0.28 -13.89
N ILE A 32 20.88 -0.09 -12.65
CA ILE A 32 22.17 0.48 -12.31
C ILE A 32 23.15 -0.67 -12.19
N PRO A 33 24.28 -0.64 -12.92
CA PRO A 33 25.31 -1.64 -12.69
C PRO A 33 25.74 -1.56 -11.22
N PRO A 34 25.95 -2.71 -10.57
CA PRO A 34 26.34 -2.69 -9.17
C PRO A 34 27.58 -1.83 -9.00
N LEU A 35 27.50 -0.88 -8.06
CA LEU A 35 28.61 -0.03 -7.66
C LEU A 35 29.64 -0.89 -6.95
N ARG A 36 30.19 -1.85 -7.65
CA ARG A 36 31.23 -2.71 -7.11
C ARG A 36 32.51 -2.46 -7.84
N LEU A 37 33.56 -2.62 -7.10
CA LEU A 37 34.92 -2.65 -7.61
C LEU A 37 35.16 -3.80 -8.58
N ASP A 38 34.20 -4.67 -8.71
CA ASP A 38 34.18 -5.71 -9.71
C ASP A 38 33.80 -5.08 -11.04
N LEU A 39 34.77 -4.63 -11.77
CA LEU A 39 34.64 -3.86 -12.99
C LEU A 39 34.16 -4.65 -14.20
N ARG A 40 33.52 -5.79 -13.99
CA ARG A 40 32.97 -6.57 -15.10
C ARG A 40 31.75 -5.87 -15.65
N PRO A 41 31.65 -5.65 -16.95
CA PRO A 41 30.44 -5.11 -17.52
C PRO A 41 29.29 -6.07 -17.26
N SER A 42 28.15 -5.49 -16.85
CA SER A 42 26.93 -6.26 -16.64
C SER A 42 26.50 -6.87 -17.96
N THR A 43 26.44 -8.19 -18.03
CA THR A 43 25.96 -8.88 -19.22
C THR A 43 24.47 -8.67 -19.35
N LYS A 44 23.93 -8.87 -20.57
CA LYS A 44 22.49 -8.84 -20.78
C LYS A 44 21.77 -9.85 -19.88
N ALA A 45 22.39 -11.01 -19.65
CA ALA A 45 21.81 -12.05 -18.80
C ALA A 45 21.72 -11.60 -17.36
N SER A 46 22.75 -10.91 -16.80
CA SER A 46 22.71 -10.45 -15.42
C SER A 46 21.73 -9.28 -15.25
N ILE A 47 21.59 -8.41 -16.26
CA ILE A 47 20.60 -7.34 -16.23
C ILE A 47 19.20 -7.95 -16.23
N LYS A 48 18.95 -8.94 -17.06
CA LYS A 48 17.65 -9.60 -17.12
C LYS A 48 17.35 -10.30 -15.79
N ALA A 49 18.31 -11.01 -15.21
CA ALA A 49 18.12 -11.67 -13.93
C ALA A 49 17.75 -10.68 -12.83
N TYR A 50 18.40 -9.52 -12.82
CA TYR A 50 18.07 -8.45 -11.89
C TYR A 50 16.63 -7.94 -12.10
N GLN A 51 16.28 -7.67 -13.35
CA GLN A 51 14.93 -7.18 -13.68
C GLN A 51 13.85 -8.21 -13.33
N ASP A 52 14.10 -9.48 -13.57
CA ASP A 52 13.17 -10.56 -13.22
C ASP A 52 13.01 -10.67 -11.70
N GLY A 53 14.08 -10.54 -10.95
CA GLY A 53 14.03 -10.54 -9.48
C GLY A 53 13.26 -9.36 -8.94
N VAL A 54 13.46 -8.17 -9.49
CA VAL A 54 12.72 -6.97 -9.12
C VAL A 54 11.24 -7.16 -9.42
N GLN A 55 10.90 -7.70 -10.60
CA GLN A 55 9.51 -7.92 -10.97
C GLN A 55 8.83 -8.93 -10.03
N THR A 56 9.52 -10.00 -9.65
CA THR A 56 8.98 -10.97 -8.70
C THR A 56 8.65 -10.30 -7.37
N PHE A 57 9.51 -9.40 -6.90
CA PHE A 57 9.27 -8.67 -5.66
C PHE A 57 8.07 -7.72 -5.80
N ILE A 58 7.99 -6.99 -6.92
CA ILE A 58 6.85 -6.13 -7.22
C ILE A 58 5.55 -6.92 -7.20
N ASP A 59 5.54 -8.10 -7.83
CA ASP A 59 4.35 -8.95 -7.89
C ASP A 59 3.89 -9.37 -6.50
N ARG A 60 4.84 -9.71 -5.63
CA ARG A 60 4.53 -10.08 -4.25
C ARG A 60 3.91 -8.92 -3.47
N LEU A 61 4.50 -7.73 -3.59
CA LEU A 61 3.97 -6.54 -2.92
C LEU A 61 2.59 -6.16 -3.47
N THR A 62 2.42 -6.28 -4.78
CA THR A 62 1.14 -6.02 -5.44
C THR A 62 0.05 -6.97 -4.94
N ALA A 63 0.36 -8.25 -4.78
CA ALA A 63 -0.59 -9.22 -4.25
C ALA A 63 -1.02 -8.87 -2.83
N GLN A 64 -0.09 -8.43 -1.98
CA GLN A 64 -0.41 -8.00 -0.62
C GLN A 64 -1.30 -6.76 -0.62
N ARG A 65 -1.02 -5.82 -1.51
CA ARG A 65 -1.83 -4.63 -1.69
C ARG A 65 -3.25 -4.97 -2.14
N GLU A 66 -3.38 -5.87 -3.11
CA GLU A 66 -4.67 -6.29 -3.64
C GLU A 66 -5.54 -6.96 -2.56
N LYS A 67 -4.93 -7.71 -1.66
CA LYS A 67 -5.65 -8.30 -0.54
C LYS A 67 -6.28 -7.20 0.34
N ALA A 68 -5.52 -6.17 0.68
CA ALA A 68 -6.03 -5.06 1.48
C ALA A 68 -7.14 -4.29 0.75
N VAL A 69 -6.95 -4.03 -0.54
CA VAL A 69 -7.97 -3.36 -1.37
C VAL A 69 -9.26 -4.17 -1.39
N SER A 70 -9.14 -5.48 -1.57
CA SER A 70 -10.30 -6.38 -1.59
C SER A 70 -11.06 -6.37 -0.27
N LEU A 71 -10.34 -6.38 0.86
CA LEU A 71 -10.98 -6.32 2.17
C LEU A 71 -11.70 -4.99 2.40
N VAL A 72 -11.10 -3.87 2.00
CA VAL A 72 -11.74 -2.56 2.13
C VAL A 72 -13.02 -2.49 1.29
N LYS A 73 -13.02 -3.10 0.11
CA LYS A 73 -14.21 -3.14 -0.75
C LYS A 73 -15.37 -3.92 -0.13
N GLN A 74 -15.12 -4.75 0.87
CA GLN A 74 -16.18 -5.49 1.57
C GLN A 74 -16.92 -4.63 2.61
N ILE A 75 -16.40 -3.45 2.94
CA ILE A 75 -17.05 -2.55 3.88
C ILE A 75 -18.38 -2.08 3.28
N PRO A 76 -19.52 -2.24 3.98
CA PRO A 76 -20.84 -1.90 3.39
C PRO A 76 -21.02 -0.41 3.11
N ASP A 77 -20.40 0.46 3.89
CA ASP A 77 -20.55 1.90 3.76
C ASP A 77 -19.52 2.47 2.78
N GLY A 78 -20.00 2.97 1.63
CA GLY A 78 -19.13 3.50 0.58
C GLY A 78 -18.31 4.70 1.02
N GLU A 79 -18.83 5.53 1.91
CA GLU A 79 -18.07 6.68 2.42
C GLU A 79 -16.93 6.24 3.35
N VAL A 80 -17.17 5.20 4.14
CA VAL A 80 -16.12 4.60 4.98
C VAL A 80 -15.03 4.00 4.09
N GLN A 81 -15.43 3.29 3.03
CA GLN A 81 -14.47 2.77 2.05
C GLN A 81 -13.60 3.90 1.50
N LEU A 82 -14.23 5.00 1.10
CA LEU A 82 -13.52 6.10 0.48
C LEU A 82 -12.53 6.75 1.44
N VAL A 83 -12.90 6.92 2.72
CA VAL A 83 -11.99 7.45 3.73
C VAL A 83 -10.73 6.59 3.81
N LEU A 84 -10.89 5.28 3.88
CA LEU A 84 -9.74 4.37 3.95
C LEU A 84 -8.94 4.37 2.65
N GLN A 85 -9.61 4.38 1.50
CA GLN A 85 -8.94 4.38 0.20
C GLN A 85 -8.09 5.62 0.00
N LEU A 86 -8.59 6.78 0.38
CA LEU A 86 -7.84 8.03 0.26
C LEU A 86 -6.72 8.11 1.29
N ARG A 87 -7.03 7.76 2.52
CA ARG A 87 -6.06 7.87 3.61
C ARG A 87 -4.85 6.96 3.41
N TYR A 88 -5.04 5.76 2.85
CA TYR A 88 -3.99 4.76 2.74
C TYR A 88 -3.52 4.50 1.31
N GLY A 89 -3.99 5.27 0.33
CA GLY A 89 -3.54 5.12 -1.06
C GLY A 89 -3.99 3.82 -1.70
N LEU A 90 -5.24 3.43 -1.50
CA LEU A 90 -5.79 2.16 -2.01
C LEU A 90 -6.50 2.31 -3.34
N LEU A 91 -6.66 3.54 -3.84
CA LEU A 91 -7.29 3.77 -5.15
C LEU A 91 -6.34 3.33 -6.26
N ASP A 92 -6.91 2.97 -7.40
CA ASP A 92 -6.14 2.61 -8.58
C ASP A 92 -5.25 3.80 -8.97
N ASN A 93 -3.97 3.53 -9.22
CA ASN A 93 -2.96 4.53 -9.54
C ASN A 93 -2.64 5.53 -8.42
N ALA A 94 -3.28 5.41 -7.26
CA ALA A 94 -2.96 6.23 -6.10
C ALA A 94 -1.86 5.53 -5.31
N THR A 95 -0.72 6.19 -5.18
CA THR A 95 0.43 5.62 -4.50
C THR A 95 0.78 6.36 -3.22
N LYS A 96 0.16 7.51 -2.98
CA LYS A 96 0.42 8.32 -1.80
C LYS A 96 -0.77 8.32 -0.87
N LYS A 97 -0.52 8.12 0.42
CA LYS A 97 -1.55 8.35 1.42
C LYS A 97 -1.83 9.85 1.52
N ILE A 98 -3.07 10.20 1.81
CA ILE A 98 -3.44 11.60 2.02
C ILE A 98 -3.37 11.90 3.51
N PRO A 99 -2.62 12.93 3.92
CA PRO A 99 -2.53 13.29 5.33
C PRO A 99 -3.89 13.73 5.89
N TRP A 100 -4.07 13.55 7.19
CA TRP A 100 -5.33 13.90 7.82
C TRP A 100 -5.70 15.37 7.64
N TYR A 101 -4.72 16.27 7.60
CA TYR A 101 -4.99 17.71 7.46
C TYR A 101 -5.53 18.06 6.05
N ASP A 102 -5.32 17.21 5.05
CA ASP A 102 -5.86 17.42 3.70
C ASP A 102 -7.22 16.77 3.49
N MET A 103 -7.57 15.76 4.30
CA MET A 103 -8.80 15.01 4.13
C MET A 103 -10.07 15.85 4.22
N PRO A 104 -10.20 16.80 5.19
CA PRO A 104 -11.43 17.57 5.29
C PRO A 104 -11.78 18.38 4.04
N SER A 105 -10.79 19.02 3.41
CA SER A 105 -11.05 19.80 2.20
C SER A 105 -11.37 18.92 1.00
N LEU A 106 -10.76 17.74 0.91
CA LEU A 106 -11.02 16.80 -0.20
C LEU A 106 -12.41 16.18 -0.11
N MET A 107 -12.85 15.82 1.08
CA MET A 107 -14.12 15.12 1.27
C MET A 107 -15.25 16.04 1.69
N ASN A 108 -14.95 17.29 1.98
CA ASN A 108 -15.93 18.28 2.45
C ASN A 108 -16.64 17.85 3.73
N TYR A 109 -15.89 17.29 4.67
CA TYR A 109 -16.38 16.87 5.99
C TYR A 109 -15.47 17.43 7.07
N GLU A 110 -16.01 17.56 8.27
CA GLU A 110 -15.21 17.90 9.43
C GLU A 110 -14.28 16.73 9.79
N VAL A 111 -13.12 17.05 10.38
CA VAL A 111 -12.13 16.05 10.71
C VAL A 111 -12.66 15.00 11.70
N GLU A 112 -13.53 15.40 12.62
CA GLU A 112 -14.12 14.48 13.59
C GLU A 112 -14.99 13.42 12.90
N THR A 113 -15.75 13.82 11.88
CA THR A 113 -16.56 12.91 11.09
C THR A 113 -15.66 11.90 10.36
N LEU A 114 -14.54 12.37 9.82
CA LEU A 114 -13.58 11.51 9.11
C LEU A 114 -12.92 10.52 10.06
N TYR A 115 -12.53 10.95 11.25
CA TYR A 115 -11.96 10.05 12.26
C TYR A 115 -12.96 8.97 12.69
N ARG A 116 -14.22 9.33 12.83
CA ARG A 116 -15.27 8.38 13.20
C ARG A 116 -15.45 7.33 12.12
N ARG A 117 -15.48 7.74 10.86
CA ARG A 117 -15.59 6.82 9.73
C ARG A 117 -14.36 5.95 9.59
N HIS A 118 -13.20 6.53 9.79
CA HIS A 118 -11.95 5.77 9.80
C HIS A 118 -11.99 4.66 10.85
N ARG A 119 -12.37 5.01 12.08
CA ARG A 119 -12.47 4.01 13.17
C ARG A 119 -13.47 2.92 12.83
N LYS A 120 -14.62 3.30 12.28
CA LYS A 120 -15.63 2.34 11.88
C LYS A 120 -15.09 1.35 10.83
N GLY A 121 -14.35 1.86 9.87
CA GLY A 121 -13.71 1.03 8.84
C GLY A 121 -12.64 0.11 9.43
N ILE A 122 -11.79 0.63 10.32
CA ILE A 122 -10.76 -0.17 10.98
C ILE A 122 -11.39 -1.28 11.80
N ASP A 123 -12.45 -0.99 12.55
CA ASP A 123 -13.14 -1.99 13.35
C ASP A 123 -13.73 -3.11 12.47
N TYR A 124 -14.32 -2.73 11.33
CA TYR A 124 -14.87 -3.69 10.39
C TYR A 124 -13.78 -4.59 9.80
N LEU A 125 -12.65 -4.01 9.40
CA LEU A 125 -11.52 -4.76 8.86
C LEU A 125 -10.93 -5.71 9.90
N ASN A 126 -10.83 -5.28 11.15
CA ASN A 126 -10.36 -6.16 12.23
C ASN A 126 -11.29 -7.36 12.40
N MET A 127 -12.61 -7.15 12.29
CA MET A 127 -13.57 -8.23 12.33
C MET A 127 -13.35 -9.21 11.17
N LEU A 128 -13.14 -8.71 9.96
CA LEU A 128 -12.88 -9.56 8.80
C LEU A 128 -11.59 -10.35 8.97
N LEU A 129 -10.54 -9.71 9.47
CA LEU A 129 -9.25 -10.37 9.66
C LEU A 129 -9.30 -11.46 10.75
N GLU A 130 -10.09 -11.24 11.79
CA GLU A 130 -10.29 -12.26 12.81
C GLU A 130 -11.01 -13.50 12.25
N ASN A 131 -11.97 -13.27 11.35
CA ASN A 131 -12.72 -14.36 10.74
C ASN A 131 -11.91 -15.14 9.70
N GLU A 132 -10.85 -14.56 9.16
CA GLU A 132 -9.96 -15.25 8.22
C GLU A 132 -9.05 -16.25 8.93
N VAL A 133 -8.83 -16.07 10.21
CA VAL A 133 -7.92 -16.93 10.99
C VAL A 133 -8.70 -18.13 11.53
N VAL A 134 -9.11 -18.99 10.65
CA VAL A 134 -9.75 -20.24 11.05
C VAL A 134 -8.81 -21.39 10.75
#